data_98304a9e5e810345451f20b6ad1040d7
#
_entry.id   98304a9e5e810345451f20b6ad1040d7
#
_cell.length_a   1.000
_cell.length_b   1.000
_cell.length_c   1.000
_cell.angle_alpha   90.00
_cell.angle_beta   90.00
_cell.angle_gamma   90.00
#
_symmetry.space_group_name_H-M   'P 1'
#
loop_
_entity.id
_entity.type
_entity.pdbx_description
1 polymer ?
#
loop_
_entity_poly.entity_id
_entity_poly.type
_entity_poly.pdbx_seq_one_letter_code
_entity_poly.pdbx_strand_id
1 'polypeptide(L)'
;MRFAAPVISTTRAFGAEESGEVDEETLIYNAGMNPKAHESDSLPVPGSDALAQSEALTARIRAEIASAGGWLPFSRYMQLALYAPGLGYYSGGSMKFGKRGDDGSDFVTAPEMSPLFSATLARPVAQALRDSGTRNLMEFGAGTGKLAAGLLNALKALDIPFDNYAIVDLSGELQERQRATIEADAPELASKVQWLSVLPERFEGVVIGNEVLDAMPVRLVVRKLGVWHERGVSWTNNRFAFDDKPLLAALDDPLLAEIDATIDEVNDEPFVEYLSETHEAALAFTRTICTMLTRGAAFFIDYGFPRREFYHAQRAQGTLMCHYRHRSHGDPFLYPGLQDITAHVEFSGIAEAGTEAGADLLGFTSQARFLMNAGITDALSDLDPTDARRFLPAANAVQKLLSEAEMGELFKVIAFSRGIDDTLAAFSSGDRSHTL
;
A
#
# COMPACT_ATOMS: atom_id res chain seq x y z
N MET A 1 -21.14 9.76 -60.68
CA MET A 1 -21.81 8.46 -60.87
C MET A 1 -22.00 7.83 -59.51
N ARG A 2 -23.24 7.66 -59.15
CA ARG A 2 -23.70 6.93 -57.91
C ARG A 2 -23.49 5.44 -58.13
N PHE A 3 -23.11 4.70 -57.06
CA PHE A 3 -23.71 3.40 -56.79
C PHE A 3 -23.64 3.08 -55.27
N ALA A 4 -24.79 2.63 -54.79
CA ALA A 4 -25.13 2.39 -53.41
C ALA A 4 -24.93 0.89 -53.03
N ALA A 5 -24.92 0.66 -51.75
CA ALA A 5 -24.93 -0.50 -50.84
C ALA A 5 -25.36 -1.89 -51.38
N PRO A 6 -25.17 -2.99 -50.63
CA PRO A 6 -26.19 -3.33 -49.65
C PRO A 6 -25.68 -3.87 -48.28
N VAL A 7 -26.53 -3.63 -47.29
CA VAL A 7 -26.64 -4.23 -45.98
C VAL A 7 -26.98 -5.72 -46.11
N ILE A 8 -26.26 -6.56 -45.36
CA ILE A 8 -26.77 -7.93 -45.05
C ILE A 8 -26.70 -8.09 -43.52
N SER A 9 -27.92 -8.16 -42.96
CA SER A 9 -28.24 -8.64 -41.62
C SER A 9 -28.16 -10.18 -41.59
N THR A 10 -27.47 -10.73 -40.60
CA THR A 10 -27.74 -12.09 -40.14
C THR A 10 -27.65 -12.14 -38.61
N THR A 11 -28.81 -12.03 -38.01
CA THR A 11 -29.15 -12.55 -36.67
C THR A 11 -28.90 -14.06 -36.61
N ARG A 12 -28.07 -14.50 -35.71
CA ARG A 12 -28.13 -15.86 -35.16
C ARG A 12 -28.02 -15.81 -33.66
N ALA A 13 -29.14 -16.13 -33.02
CA ALA A 13 -29.25 -16.44 -31.61
C ALA A 13 -28.49 -17.75 -31.33
N PHE A 14 -27.64 -17.72 -30.29
CA PHE A 14 -27.27 -18.94 -29.55
C PHE A 14 -27.52 -18.71 -28.07
N GLY A 15 -28.03 -19.74 -27.44
CA GLY A 15 -28.74 -19.80 -26.20
C GLY A 15 -27.95 -19.42 -24.98
N ALA A 16 -28.74 -19.06 -23.98
CA ALA A 16 -28.35 -18.91 -22.60
C ALA A 16 -27.84 -20.23 -22.03
N GLU A 17 -26.75 -20.16 -21.23
CA GLU A 17 -26.68 -20.89 -19.97
C GLU A 17 -25.40 -20.56 -19.24
N GLU A 18 -25.57 -20.42 -17.92
CA GLU A 18 -24.59 -20.29 -16.84
C GLU A 18 -24.04 -18.87 -16.57
N SER A 19 -24.86 -18.14 -15.81
CA SER A 19 -24.46 -17.04 -14.98
C SER A 19 -23.63 -17.59 -13.79
N GLY A 20 -22.29 -17.59 -13.90
CA GLY A 20 -21.44 -17.58 -12.74
C GLY A 20 -21.58 -16.19 -12.11
N GLU A 21 -22.09 -16.12 -10.91
CA GLU A 21 -22.01 -14.92 -10.07
C GLU A 21 -20.53 -14.56 -9.91
N VAL A 22 -20.10 -13.52 -10.61
CA VAL A 22 -18.83 -12.87 -10.35
C VAL A 22 -19.04 -12.05 -9.08
N ASP A 23 -18.32 -12.41 -8.03
CA ASP A 23 -18.35 -11.75 -6.73
C ASP A 23 -18.17 -10.24 -6.93
N GLU A 24 -19.11 -9.42 -6.44
CA GLU A 24 -19.09 -7.95 -6.59
C GLU A 24 -17.79 -7.31 -6.04
N GLU A 25 -17.10 -7.97 -5.11
CA GLU A 25 -15.81 -7.52 -4.58
C GLU A 25 -14.68 -7.52 -5.63
N THR A 26 -14.72 -8.41 -6.61
CA THR A 26 -13.69 -8.47 -7.68
C THR A 26 -13.79 -7.31 -8.67
N LEU A 27 -14.96 -6.69 -8.81
CA LEU A 27 -15.19 -5.55 -9.69
C LEU A 27 -14.68 -4.21 -9.12
N ILE A 28 -14.50 -4.10 -7.79
CA ILE A 28 -14.09 -2.87 -7.12
C ILE A 28 -12.60 -2.57 -7.34
N TYR A 29 -11.76 -3.60 -7.52
CA TYR A 29 -10.31 -3.43 -7.72
C TYR A 29 -9.92 -3.01 -9.15
N ASN A 30 -10.75 -3.28 -10.15
CA ASN A 30 -10.38 -3.14 -11.57
C ASN A 30 -10.93 -1.91 -12.31
N ALA A 31 -11.82 -1.16 -11.70
CA ALA A 31 -12.30 0.07 -12.31
C ALA A 31 -11.80 1.23 -11.46
N GLY A 32 -11.24 2.26 -12.10
CA GLY A 32 -11.21 3.60 -11.54
C GLY A 32 -12.65 4.01 -11.25
N MET A 33 -13.23 3.47 -10.18
CA MET A 33 -14.65 3.61 -9.92
C MET A 33 -14.93 4.91 -9.19
N ASN A 34 -15.79 5.66 -9.86
CA ASN A 34 -16.74 6.55 -9.22
C ASN A 34 -17.48 5.74 -8.12
N PRO A 35 -17.23 5.93 -6.83
CA PRO A 35 -18.07 5.35 -5.82
C PRO A 35 -19.42 6.06 -5.97
N LYS A 36 -20.35 5.46 -6.69
CA LYS A 36 -21.76 5.73 -6.39
C LYS A 36 -21.85 5.62 -4.89
N ALA A 37 -22.27 6.69 -4.23
CA ALA A 37 -22.56 6.71 -2.81
C ALA A 37 -23.35 5.44 -2.48
N HIS A 38 -22.64 4.37 -2.12
CA HIS A 38 -23.26 3.23 -1.48
C HIS A 38 -23.69 3.74 -0.11
N GLU A 39 -24.99 3.71 0.07
CA GLU A 39 -25.71 4.13 1.25
C GLU A 39 -24.93 3.77 2.51
N SER A 40 -24.66 4.78 3.33
CA SER A 40 -24.06 4.67 4.67
C SER A 40 -24.85 3.77 5.64
N ASP A 41 -25.90 3.15 5.18
CA ASP A 41 -26.86 2.38 5.98
C ASP A 41 -26.40 0.96 6.34
N SER A 42 -25.20 0.51 5.92
CA SER A 42 -24.81 -0.88 6.15
C SER A 42 -23.52 -1.10 6.93
N LEU A 43 -22.76 -0.05 7.27
CA LEU A 43 -21.52 -0.23 8.04
C LEU A 43 -21.81 -0.55 9.50
N PRO A 44 -21.11 -1.54 10.10
CA PRO A 44 -21.37 -1.95 11.49
C PRO A 44 -21.08 -0.80 12.47
N VAL A 45 -22.00 -0.53 13.38
CA VAL A 45 -21.78 0.45 14.45
C VAL A 45 -20.69 -0.05 15.40
N PRO A 46 -19.68 0.79 15.75
CA PRO A 46 -18.66 0.43 16.72
C PRO A 46 -19.24 0.17 18.11
N GLY A 47 -18.57 -0.65 18.91
CA GLY A 47 -18.90 -0.80 20.34
C GLY A 47 -18.63 0.49 21.14
N SER A 48 -19.16 0.56 22.35
CA SER A 48 -19.11 1.75 23.21
C SER A 48 -17.70 2.31 23.42
N ASP A 49 -16.73 1.43 23.65
CA ASP A 49 -15.33 1.83 23.95
C ASP A 49 -14.65 2.38 22.70
N ALA A 50 -14.88 1.75 21.54
CA ALA A 50 -14.38 2.23 20.25
C ALA A 50 -15.02 3.58 19.88
N LEU A 51 -16.33 3.76 20.10
CA LEU A 51 -16.98 5.06 19.90
C LEU A 51 -16.37 6.14 20.79
N ALA A 52 -16.14 5.84 22.08
CA ALA A 52 -15.50 6.79 23.00
C ALA A 52 -14.07 7.18 22.53
N GLN A 53 -13.29 6.22 22.00
CA GLN A 53 -11.99 6.50 21.38
C GLN A 53 -12.13 7.44 20.18
N SER A 54 -13.05 7.15 19.27
CA SER A 54 -13.30 7.98 18.08
C SER A 54 -13.76 9.39 18.43
N GLU A 55 -14.65 9.53 19.44
CA GLU A 55 -15.08 10.82 19.95
C GLU A 55 -13.93 11.61 20.57
N ALA A 56 -13.04 10.96 21.34
CA ALA A 56 -11.86 11.61 21.91
C ALA A 56 -10.91 12.11 20.81
N LEU A 57 -10.66 11.30 19.75
CA LEU A 57 -9.87 11.72 18.62
C LEU A 57 -10.53 12.85 17.84
N THR A 58 -11.85 12.77 17.61
CA THR A 58 -12.64 13.83 16.98
C THR A 58 -12.49 15.15 17.74
N ALA A 59 -12.59 15.13 19.07
CA ALA A 59 -12.40 16.31 19.91
C ALA A 59 -10.99 16.88 19.78
N ARG A 60 -9.94 16.03 19.73
CA ARG A 60 -8.55 16.44 19.53
C ARG A 60 -8.34 17.11 18.18
N ILE A 61 -8.80 16.48 17.08
CA ILE A 61 -8.67 17.03 15.72
C ILE A 61 -9.41 18.36 15.63
N ARG A 62 -10.64 18.46 16.18
CA ARG A 62 -11.41 19.69 16.21
C ARG A 62 -10.68 20.82 16.93
N ALA A 63 -10.03 20.52 18.06
CA ALA A 63 -9.24 21.50 18.79
C ALA A 63 -8.04 22.00 17.97
N GLU A 64 -7.38 21.10 17.23
CA GLU A 64 -6.27 21.45 16.34
C GLU A 64 -6.75 22.30 15.16
N ILE A 65 -7.89 21.98 14.52
CA ILE A 65 -8.53 22.80 13.48
C ILE A 65 -8.79 24.22 14.02
N ALA A 66 -9.38 24.32 15.21
CA ALA A 66 -9.69 25.62 15.82
C ALA A 66 -8.42 26.45 16.08
N SER A 67 -7.34 25.82 16.59
CA SER A 67 -6.06 26.50 16.85
C SER A 67 -5.32 26.90 15.56
N ALA A 68 -5.55 26.19 14.47
CA ALA A 68 -4.99 26.46 13.14
C ALA A 68 -5.81 27.47 12.31
N GLY A 69 -6.79 28.16 12.91
CA GLY A 69 -7.60 29.16 12.22
C GLY A 69 -8.77 28.56 11.43
N GLY A 70 -9.25 27.38 11.81
CA GLY A 70 -10.46 26.76 11.28
C GLY A 70 -10.24 25.74 10.15
N TRP A 71 -8.98 25.44 9.80
CA TRP A 71 -8.63 24.54 8.70
C TRP A 71 -7.31 23.80 8.96
N LEU A 72 -7.24 22.54 8.54
CA LEU A 72 -6.02 21.73 8.51
C LEU A 72 -5.81 21.14 7.11
N PRO A 73 -4.55 20.98 6.62
CA PRO A 73 -4.26 20.13 5.48
C PRO A 73 -4.80 18.71 5.69
N PHE A 74 -5.27 18.06 4.62
CA PHE A 74 -5.74 16.67 4.74
C PHE A 74 -4.65 15.73 5.25
N SER A 75 -3.40 15.93 4.83
CA SER A 75 -2.25 15.16 5.33
C SER A 75 -2.13 15.20 6.86
N ARG A 76 -2.40 16.35 7.48
CA ARG A 76 -2.39 16.46 8.94
C ARG A 76 -3.58 15.76 9.58
N TYR A 77 -4.77 15.84 8.96
CA TYR A 77 -5.93 15.08 9.39
C TYR A 77 -5.65 13.57 9.34
N MET A 78 -5.16 13.06 8.20
CA MET A 78 -4.81 11.65 8.00
C MET A 78 -3.75 11.19 9.00
N GLN A 79 -2.71 12.00 9.24
CA GLN A 79 -1.70 11.74 10.27
C GLN A 79 -2.31 11.57 11.67
N LEU A 80 -3.27 12.42 12.04
CA LEU A 80 -3.95 12.29 13.34
C LEU A 80 -4.88 11.08 13.37
N ALA A 81 -5.66 10.85 12.31
CA ALA A 81 -6.58 9.73 12.23
C ALA A 81 -5.87 8.38 12.33
N LEU A 82 -4.70 8.26 11.71
CA LEU A 82 -3.93 7.01 11.68
C LEU A 82 -2.96 6.87 12.87
N TYR A 83 -2.26 7.95 13.28
CA TYR A 83 -1.08 7.86 14.12
C TYR A 83 -1.15 8.66 15.43
N ALA A 84 -2.28 9.30 15.77
CA ALA A 84 -2.38 10.02 17.04
C ALA A 84 -2.13 9.08 18.23
N PRO A 85 -1.15 9.36 19.12
CA PRO A 85 -0.81 8.46 20.21
C PRO A 85 -2.00 8.06 21.06
N GLY A 86 -2.26 6.74 21.17
CA GLY A 86 -3.33 6.13 21.94
C GLY A 86 -4.75 6.29 21.38
N LEU A 87 -4.93 7.03 20.26
CA LEU A 87 -6.24 7.33 19.68
C LEU A 87 -6.33 6.99 18.19
N GLY A 88 -5.22 7.09 17.46
CA GLY A 88 -5.17 6.84 16.02
C GLY A 88 -5.30 5.36 15.69
N TYR A 89 -5.67 5.08 14.44
CA TYR A 89 -5.91 3.72 13.95
C TYR A 89 -4.75 2.78 14.26
N TYR A 90 -3.50 3.12 13.93
CA TYR A 90 -2.32 2.27 14.18
C TYR A 90 -1.79 2.34 15.62
N SER A 91 -2.21 3.31 16.42
CA SER A 91 -1.73 3.51 17.80
C SER A 91 -2.78 3.26 18.89
N GLY A 92 -4.05 3.04 18.50
CA GLY A 92 -5.15 2.69 19.41
C GLY A 92 -5.27 1.18 19.59
N GLY A 93 -5.78 0.71 20.73
CA GLY A 93 -5.83 -0.69 21.15
C GLY A 93 -6.86 -1.59 20.46
N SER A 94 -7.29 -1.35 19.23
CA SER A 94 -8.26 -2.20 18.54
C SER A 94 -7.60 -3.29 17.68
N MET A 95 -8.21 -4.47 17.54
CA MET A 95 -7.75 -5.52 16.62
C MET A 95 -7.94 -5.05 15.17
N LYS A 96 -6.85 -5.00 14.39
CA LYS A 96 -6.81 -4.43 13.04
C LYS A 96 -6.52 -5.45 11.95
N PHE A 97 -5.83 -6.54 12.31
CA PHE A 97 -5.41 -7.60 11.40
C PHE A 97 -6.05 -8.92 11.79
N GLY A 98 -6.68 -9.61 10.85
CA GLY A 98 -7.31 -10.92 11.07
C GLY A 98 -7.80 -11.54 9.78
N LYS A 99 -8.41 -12.74 9.88
CA LYS A 99 -8.83 -13.54 8.72
C LYS A 99 -10.32 -13.53 8.44
N ARG A 100 -11.14 -12.95 9.32
CA ARG A 100 -12.61 -12.99 9.21
C ARG A 100 -13.22 -11.67 9.62
N GLY A 101 -14.28 -11.25 8.92
CA GLY A 101 -15.00 -10.01 9.23
C GLY A 101 -15.67 -9.97 10.62
N ASP A 102 -15.74 -11.10 11.30
CA ASP A 102 -16.26 -11.22 12.67
C ASP A 102 -15.17 -11.17 13.77
N ASP A 103 -13.89 -11.21 13.40
CA ASP A 103 -12.77 -11.09 14.34
C ASP A 103 -12.36 -9.62 14.62
N GLY A 104 -13.01 -8.67 13.97
CA GLY A 104 -12.76 -7.23 14.17
C GLY A 104 -11.61 -6.67 13.36
N SER A 105 -11.06 -7.44 12.41
CA SER A 105 -10.03 -6.97 11.48
C SER A 105 -10.63 -6.19 10.31
N ASP A 106 -9.80 -5.40 9.63
CA ASP A 106 -10.24 -4.55 8.52
C ASP A 106 -9.78 -5.06 7.16
N PHE A 107 -8.65 -5.77 7.09
CA PHE A 107 -8.09 -6.31 5.85
C PHE A 107 -7.12 -7.47 6.12
N VAL A 108 -6.75 -8.19 5.06
CA VAL A 108 -5.77 -9.29 5.08
C VAL A 108 -4.62 -8.97 4.15
N THR A 109 -3.42 -8.83 4.68
CA THR A 109 -2.19 -8.58 3.90
C THR A 109 -1.60 -9.85 3.30
N ALA A 110 -0.73 -9.73 2.31
CA ALA A 110 -0.08 -10.86 1.65
C ALA A 110 0.62 -11.85 2.61
N PRO A 111 1.37 -11.40 3.65
CA PRO A 111 1.97 -12.31 4.64
C PRO A 111 0.96 -13.10 5.50
N GLU A 112 -0.24 -12.53 5.72
CA GLU A 112 -1.31 -13.20 6.45
C GLU A 112 -2.03 -14.27 5.62
N MET A 113 -2.07 -14.07 4.29
CA MET A 113 -2.74 -14.98 3.37
C MET A 113 -2.00 -16.32 3.24
N SER A 114 -0.66 -16.28 3.13
CA SER A 114 0.14 -17.48 2.91
C SER A 114 1.58 -17.36 3.38
N PRO A 115 2.12 -18.38 4.07
CA PRO A 115 3.54 -18.46 4.38
C PRO A 115 4.42 -18.57 3.12
N LEU A 116 3.85 -18.92 1.96
CA LEU A 116 4.58 -18.95 0.70
C LEU A 116 5.02 -17.57 0.23
N PHE A 117 4.30 -16.50 0.60
CA PHE A 117 4.72 -15.13 0.32
C PHE A 117 6.07 -14.83 1.00
N SER A 118 6.16 -15.04 2.31
CA SER A 118 7.40 -14.81 3.06
C SER A 118 8.54 -15.71 2.60
N ALA A 119 8.25 -17.00 2.32
CA ALA A 119 9.23 -17.95 1.81
C ALA A 119 9.79 -17.55 0.44
N THR A 120 8.93 -16.98 -0.42
CA THR A 120 9.31 -16.49 -1.74
C THR A 120 10.13 -15.21 -1.63
N LEU A 121 9.67 -14.22 -0.84
CA LEU A 121 10.38 -12.97 -0.61
C LEU A 121 11.77 -13.20 0.02
N ALA A 122 11.92 -14.24 0.83
CA ALA A 122 13.22 -14.59 1.42
C ALA A 122 14.31 -14.86 0.38
N ARG A 123 13.99 -15.30 -0.85
CA ARG A 123 14.97 -15.59 -1.89
C ARG A 123 15.69 -14.35 -2.42
N PRO A 124 14.99 -13.28 -2.88
CA PRO A 124 15.66 -12.03 -3.26
C PRO A 124 16.32 -11.33 -2.06
N VAL A 125 15.75 -11.41 -0.87
CA VAL A 125 16.38 -10.93 0.37
C VAL A 125 17.69 -11.65 0.63
N ALA A 126 17.72 -12.98 0.51
CA ALA A 126 18.90 -13.81 0.65
C ALA A 126 19.97 -13.48 -0.40
N GLN A 127 19.55 -13.22 -1.65
CA GLN A 127 20.45 -12.79 -2.70
C GLN A 127 21.08 -11.43 -2.34
N ALA A 128 20.28 -10.45 -1.95
CA ALA A 128 20.75 -9.12 -1.59
C ALA A 128 21.73 -9.15 -0.39
N LEU A 129 21.49 -9.99 0.63
CA LEU A 129 22.41 -10.19 1.75
C LEU A 129 23.74 -10.77 1.29
N ARG A 130 23.73 -11.78 0.40
CA ARG A 130 24.96 -12.38 -0.15
C ARG A 130 25.74 -11.41 -1.02
N ASP A 131 25.07 -10.76 -1.98
CA ASP A 131 25.71 -9.90 -2.97
C ASP A 131 26.29 -8.64 -2.31
N SER A 132 25.62 -8.10 -1.29
CA SER A 132 26.15 -6.99 -0.50
C SER A 132 27.15 -7.42 0.59
N GLY A 133 27.21 -8.71 0.94
CA GLY A 133 28.01 -9.19 2.06
C GLY A 133 27.55 -8.71 3.43
N THR A 134 26.27 -8.28 3.55
CA THR A 134 25.67 -7.79 4.79
C THR A 134 24.89 -8.88 5.52
N ARG A 135 24.52 -8.65 6.79
CA ARG A 135 23.92 -9.68 7.64
C ARG A 135 22.78 -9.16 8.53
N ASN A 136 22.31 -7.97 8.30
CA ASN A 136 21.23 -7.40 9.09
C ASN A 136 19.97 -7.20 8.24
N LEU A 137 18.82 -7.31 8.89
CA LEU A 137 17.52 -7.02 8.29
C LEU A 137 16.83 -5.93 9.10
N MET A 138 15.99 -5.15 8.42
CA MET A 138 15.12 -4.17 9.04
C MET A 138 13.76 -4.20 8.35
N GLU A 139 12.68 -4.31 9.12
CA GLU A 139 11.31 -4.30 8.63
C GLU A 139 10.56 -3.12 9.22
N PHE A 140 9.85 -2.39 8.37
CA PHE A 140 8.94 -1.33 8.75
C PHE A 140 7.50 -1.85 8.71
N GLY A 141 6.71 -1.53 9.74
CA GLY A 141 5.30 -1.89 9.76
C GLY A 141 5.06 -3.41 9.75
N ALA A 142 5.68 -4.15 10.65
CA ALA A 142 5.63 -5.61 10.66
C ALA A 142 4.23 -6.21 10.99
N GLY A 143 3.21 -5.37 11.16
CA GLY A 143 1.83 -5.79 11.40
C GLY A 143 1.70 -6.77 12.57
N THR A 144 1.28 -8.00 12.29
CA THR A 144 1.19 -9.07 13.29
C THR A 144 2.52 -9.80 13.57
N GLY A 145 3.58 -9.51 12.80
CA GLY A 145 4.87 -10.22 12.85
C GLY A 145 4.96 -11.46 11.95
N LYS A 146 3.94 -11.73 11.14
CA LYS A 146 3.91 -12.92 10.26
C LYS A 146 4.99 -12.88 9.18
N LEU A 147 5.23 -11.71 8.58
CA LEU A 147 6.30 -11.56 7.60
C LEU A 147 7.67 -11.79 8.26
N ALA A 148 7.93 -11.15 9.40
CA ALA A 148 9.16 -11.35 10.16
C ALA A 148 9.42 -12.82 10.49
N ALA A 149 8.45 -13.50 11.10
CA ALA A 149 8.58 -14.92 11.47
C ALA A 149 8.79 -15.81 10.23
N GLY A 150 8.08 -15.53 9.13
CA GLY A 150 8.22 -16.27 7.88
C GLY A 150 9.60 -16.07 7.24
N LEU A 151 10.10 -14.83 7.17
CA LEU A 151 11.44 -14.53 6.66
C LEU A 151 12.54 -15.16 7.50
N LEU A 152 12.44 -15.09 8.84
CA LEU A 152 13.40 -15.72 9.74
C LEU A 152 13.53 -17.22 9.46
N ASN A 153 12.40 -17.91 9.38
CA ASN A 153 12.39 -19.36 9.10
C ASN A 153 12.88 -19.69 7.70
N ALA A 154 12.49 -18.90 6.69
CA ALA A 154 12.89 -19.13 5.31
C ALA A 154 14.40 -18.87 5.10
N LEU A 155 14.96 -17.81 5.69
CA LEU A 155 16.40 -17.54 5.63
C LEU A 155 17.20 -18.63 6.34
N LYS A 156 16.70 -19.16 7.47
CA LYS A 156 17.31 -20.33 8.13
C LYS A 156 17.28 -21.56 7.22
N ALA A 157 16.15 -21.84 6.57
CA ALA A 157 16.01 -22.98 5.65
C ALA A 157 16.90 -22.85 4.40
N LEU A 158 17.20 -21.63 3.95
CA LEU A 158 18.12 -21.33 2.86
C LEU A 158 19.60 -21.29 3.29
N ASP A 159 19.89 -21.59 4.56
CA ASP A 159 21.23 -21.52 5.18
C ASP A 159 21.91 -20.14 4.99
N ILE A 160 21.11 -19.07 5.11
CA ILE A 160 21.59 -17.69 5.03
C ILE A 160 21.91 -17.17 6.43
N PRO A 161 23.18 -16.88 6.73
CA PRO A 161 23.55 -16.32 8.00
C PRO A 161 23.10 -14.85 8.11
N PHE A 162 22.41 -14.52 9.20
CA PHE A 162 22.09 -13.14 9.58
C PHE A 162 22.33 -12.93 11.06
N ASP A 163 22.62 -11.70 11.45
CA ASP A 163 22.98 -11.36 12.84
C ASP A 163 21.78 -10.78 13.58
N ASN A 164 21.08 -9.82 12.99
CA ASN A 164 19.97 -9.13 13.62
C ASN A 164 18.80 -8.94 12.66
N TYR A 165 17.59 -8.94 13.21
CA TYR A 165 16.35 -8.54 12.56
C TYR A 165 15.72 -7.41 13.35
N ALA A 166 15.76 -6.19 12.81
CA ALA A 166 15.20 -5.01 13.45
C ALA A 166 13.77 -4.76 12.96
N ILE A 167 12.84 -4.51 13.85
CA ILE A 167 11.47 -4.09 13.54
C ILE A 167 11.31 -2.64 13.96
N VAL A 168 10.81 -1.81 13.06
CA VAL A 168 10.44 -0.43 13.32
C VAL A 168 8.91 -0.31 13.26
N ASP A 169 8.29 -0.12 14.41
CA ASP A 169 6.85 0.01 14.55
C ASP A 169 6.52 1.04 15.63
N LEU A 170 5.50 1.88 15.36
CA LEU A 170 5.08 2.97 16.26
C LEU A 170 4.13 2.49 17.37
N SER A 171 3.54 1.31 17.24
CA SER A 171 2.53 0.78 18.14
C SER A 171 3.12 -0.23 19.13
N GLY A 172 3.11 0.11 20.41
CA GLY A 172 3.54 -0.81 21.49
C GLY A 172 2.70 -2.09 21.54
N GLU A 173 1.41 -2.01 21.23
CA GLU A 173 0.52 -3.17 21.17
C GLU A 173 0.87 -4.09 19.99
N LEU A 174 1.16 -3.52 18.82
CA LEU A 174 1.64 -4.32 17.68
C LEU A 174 2.96 -4.98 18.00
N GLN A 175 3.89 -4.28 18.68
CA GLN A 175 5.15 -4.87 19.12
C GLN A 175 4.95 -6.08 20.05
N GLU A 176 3.98 -6.06 20.97
CA GLU A 176 3.65 -7.21 21.84
C GLU A 176 3.10 -8.39 21.01
N ARG A 177 2.22 -8.11 20.04
CA ARG A 177 1.69 -9.12 19.14
C ARG A 177 2.78 -9.71 18.25
N GLN A 178 3.66 -8.88 17.70
CA GLN A 178 4.83 -9.31 16.93
C GLN A 178 5.73 -10.23 17.74
N ARG A 179 6.02 -9.89 19.01
CA ARG A 179 6.78 -10.78 19.91
C ARG A 179 6.11 -12.13 20.07
N ALA A 180 4.83 -12.14 20.40
CA ALA A 180 4.08 -13.39 20.58
C ALA A 180 4.07 -14.25 19.30
N THR A 181 3.90 -13.65 18.13
CA THR A 181 3.95 -14.36 16.85
C THR A 181 5.34 -14.94 16.57
N ILE A 182 6.39 -14.15 16.77
CA ILE A 182 7.77 -14.57 16.51
C ILE A 182 8.20 -15.67 17.50
N GLU A 183 7.84 -15.54 18.77
CA GLU A 183 8.10 -16.58 19.78
C GLU A 183 7.36 -17.89 19.48
N ALA A 184 6.15 -17.81 18.93
CA ALA A 184 5.38 -18.99 18.55
C ALA A 184 5.88 -19.65 17.26
N ASP A 185 6.14 -18.84 16.20
CA ASP A 185 6.38 -19.33 14.85
C ASP A 185 7.89 -19.48 14.52
N ALA A 186 8.78 -18.75 15.22
CA ALA A 186 10.24 -18.78 15.01
C ALA A 186 11.03 -18.73 16.33
N PRO A 187 10.74 -19.60 17.33
CA PRO A 187 11.27 -19.50 18.70
C PRO A 187 12.80 -19.52 18.78
N GLU A 188 13.47 -20.30 17.93
CA GLU A 188 14.93 -20.41 17.91
C GLU A 188 15.63 -19.14 17.42
N LEU A 189 14.89 -18.27 16.71
CA LEU A 189 15.40 -17.03 16.10
C LEU A 189 14.90 -15.77 16.80
N ALA A 190 13.97 -15.90 17.74
CA ALA A 190 13.38 -14.78 18.47
C ALA A 190 14.42 -13.87 19.16
N SER A 191 15.51 -14.46 19.64
CA SER A 191 16.62 -13.72 20.28
C SER A 191 17.39 -12.79 19.33
N LYS A 192 17.24 -12.96 18.02
CA LYS A 192 17.85 -12.09 17.00
C LYS A 192 16.96 -10.90 16.64
N VAL A 193 15.72 -10.86 17.11
CA VAL A 193 14.77 -9.80 16.79
C VAL A 193 14.85 -8.69 17.83
N GLN A 194 14.88 -7.45 17.36
CA GLN A 194 14.88 -6.26 18.20
C GLN A 194 13.91 -5.22 17.66
N TRP A 195 13.29 -4.45 18.55
CA TRP A 195 12.40 -3.34 18.19
C TRP A 195 13.13 -2.02 18.35
N LEU A 196 13.14 -1.22 17.30
CA LEU A 196 13.80 0.09 17.30
C LEU A 196 12.77 1.20 17.47
N SER A 197 13.03 2.10 18.41
CA SER A 197 12.27 3.35 18.61
C SER A 197 12.88 4.54 17.87
N VAL A 198 14.14 4.43 17.43
CA VAL A 198 14.89 5.45 16.69
C VAL A 198 15.64 4.75 15.57
N LEU A 199 15.64 5.36 14.39
CA LEU A 199 16.41 4.86 13.26
C LEU A 199 17.90 5.09 13.49
N PRO A 200 18.77 4.15 13.08
CA PRO A 200 20.21 4.38 13.09
C PRO A 200 20.59 5.41 12.01
N GLU A 201 21.66 6.16 12.23
CA GLU A 201 22.19 7.08 11.22
C GLU A 201 22.69 6.36 9.96
N ARG A 202 23.16 5.14 10.11
CA ARG A 202 23.69 4.27 9.04
C ARG A 202 23.21 2.85 9.23
N PHE A 203 22.88 2.20 8.13
CA PHE A 203 22.46 0.80 8.12
C PHE A 203 23.14 0.04 6.98
N GLU A 204 23.60 -1.17 7.30
CA GLU A 204 24.14 -2.13 6.34
C GLU A 204 23.30 -3.41 6.43
N GLY A 205 22.56 -3.73 5.37
CA GLY A 205 21.64 -4.87 5.38
C GLY A 205 20.51 -4.73 4.38
N VAL A 206 19.45 -5.48 4.60
CA VAL A 206 18.24 -5.44 3.77
C VAL A 206 17.10 -4.81 4.56
N VAL A 207 16.51 -3.76 3.98
CA VAL A 207 15.31 -3.09 4.49
C VAL A 207 14.08 -3.59 3.73
N ILE A 208 12.98 -3.80 4.44
CA ILE A 208 11.72 -4.30 3.88
C ILE A 208 10.58 -3.42 4.39
N GLY A 209 9.72 -2.96 3.49
CA GLY A 209 8.45 -2.32 3.77
C GLY A 209 7.36 -2.95 2.90
N ASN A 210 6.41 -3.65 3.53
CA ASN A 210 5.26 -4.21 2.85
C ASN A 210 4.00 -3.48 3.31
N GLU A 211 3.30 -2.84 2.40
CA GLU A 211 2.10 -2.03 2.69
C GLU A 211 2.40 -0.97 3.77
N VAL A 212 3.38 -0.11 3.49
CA VAL A 212 3.83 0.95 4.40
C VAL A 212 3.67 2.33 3.79
N LEU A 213 3.84 2.43 2.46
CA LEU A 213 3.82 3.72 1.76
C LEU A 213 2.38 4.22 1.55
N ASP A 214 1.43 3.32 1.36
CA ASP A 214 0.00 3.60 1.14
C ASP A 214 -0.69 4.26 2.34
N ALA A 215 -0.24 3.91 3.55
CA ALA A 215 -0.75 4.48 4.81
C ALA A 215 -0.05 5.78 5.21
N MET A 216 0.94 6.25 4.45
CA MET A 216 1.60 7.52 4.74
C MET A 216 0.71 8.71 4.38
N PRO A 217 0.65 9.75 5.23
CA PRO A 217 -0.21 10.89 5.01
C PRO A 217 0.02 11.55 3.65
N VAL A 218 -1.04 11.65 2.85
CA VAL A 218 -1.02 12.30 1.54
C VAL A 218 -1.60 13.71 1.62
N ARG A 219 -1.12 14.59 0.77
CA ARG A 219 -1.72 15.88 0.51
C ARG A 219 -2.74 15.72 -0.61
N LEU A 220 -3.95 16.22 -0.43
CA LEU A 220 -4.96 16.25 -1.48
C LEU A 220 -4.87 17.55 -2.25
N VAL A 221 -4.74 17.45 -3.55
CA VAL A 221 -4.76 18.57 -4.49
C VAL A 221 -5.97 18.47 -5.42
N VAL A 222 -6.66 19.58 -5.64
CA VAL A 222 -7.82 19.61 -6.51
C VAL A 222 -7.72 20.75 -7.50
N ARG A 223 -7.84 20.43 -8.79
CA ARG A 223 -7.92 21.40 -9.89
C ARG A 223 -9.39 21.69 -10.19
N LYS A 224 -9.78 22.94 -10.02
CA LYS A 224 -11.13 23.42 -10.32
C LYS A 224 -11.06 24.51 -11.37
N LEU A 225 -11.71 24.30 -12.51
CA LEU A 225 -11.71 25.25 -13.62
C LEU A 225 -10.29 25.77 -13.96
N GLY A 226 -9.30 24.87 -13.96
CA GLY A 226 -7.91 25.19 -14.27
C GLY A 226 -7.10 25.80 -13.11
N VAL A 227 -7.65 25.94 -11.92
CA VAL A 227 -6.97 26.50 -10.75
C VAL A 227 -6.75 25.41 -9.69
N TRP A 228 -5.51 25.24 -9.26
CA TRP A 228 -5.16 24.29 -8.20
C TRP A 228 -5.53 24.81 -6.81
N HIS A 229 -6.07 23.92 -5.99
CA HIS A 229 -6.39 24.14 -4.60
C HIS A 229 -5.79 22.99 -3.75
N GLU A 230 -5.46 23.28 -2.52
CA GLU A 230 -5.22 22.25 -1.52
C GLU A 230 -6.51 21.93 -0.81
N ARG A 231 -6.89 20.64 -0.80
CA ARG A 231 -8.05 20.14 -0.07
C ARG A 231 -7.64 19.78 1.35
N GLY A 232 -8.24 20.47 2.29
CA GLY A 232 -8.03 20.23 3.70
C GLY A 232 -9.35 19.93 4.42
N VAL A 233 -9.32 20.03 5.73
CA VAL A 233 -10.43 19.66 6.62
C VAL A 233 -10.79 20.84 7.51
N SER A 234 -12.07 21.15 7.54
CA SER A 234 -12.70 22.12 8.44
C SER A 234 -13.74 21.45 9.36
N TRP A 235 -14.17 22.17 10.40
CA TRP A 235 -15.25 21.72 11.28
C TRP A 235 -16.45 22.64 11.12
N THR A 236 -17.47 22.16 10.42
CA THR A 236 -18.69 22.92 10.10
C THR A 236 -19.93 22.07 10.36
N ASN A 237 -21.03 22.70 10.83
CA ASN A 237 -22.28 22.00 11.11
C ASN A 237 -22.11 20.74 12.00
N ASN A 238 -21.22 20.83 12.99
CA ASN A 238 -20.92 19.78 13.96
C ASN A 238 -20.34 18.49 13.34
N ARG A 239 -19.63 18.61 12.20
CA ARG A 239 -18.95 17.51 11.52
C ARG A 239 -17.68 17.99 10.79
N PHE A 240 -16.79 17.07 10.48
CA PHE A 240 -15.71 17.31 9.54
C PHE A 240 -16.26 17.49 8.12
N ALA A 241 -15.62 18.35 7.36
CA ALA A 241 -15.94 18.56 5.95
C ALA A 241 -14.65 18.91 5.20
N PHE A 242 -14.60 18.54 3.94
CA PHE A 242 -13.56 19.04 3.04
C PHE A 242 -13.73 20.53 2.81
N ASP A 243 -12.61 21.25 2.75
CA ASP A 243 -12.56 22.70 2.53
C ASP A 243 -11.30 23.00 1.69
N ASP A 244 -11.51 23.58 0.51
CA ASP A 244 -10.48 23.77 -0.49
C ASP A 244 -9.94 25.20 -0.46
N LYS A 245 -8.61 25.35 -0.32
CA LYS A 245 -7.93 26.64 -0.35
C LYS A 245 -7.10 26.79 -1.63
N PRO A 246 -7.16 27.94 -2.34
CA PRO A 246 -6.34 28.16 -3.51
C PRO A 246 -4.85 27.98 -3.21
N LEU A 247 -4.15 27.21 -4.06
CA LEU A 247 -2.70 27.04 -4.04
C LEU A 247 -2.05 28.19 -4.82
N LEU A 248 -1.70 29.27 -4.12
CA LEU A 248 -1.09 30.45 -4.76
C LEU A 248 0.32 30.16 -5.32
N ALA A 249 1.02 29.16 -4.78
CA ALA A 249 2.32 28.71 -5.24
C ALA A 249 2.26 27.64 -6.32
N ALA A 250 1.07 27.22 -6.75
CA ALA A 250 0.91 26.14 -7.74
C ALA A 250 1.53 26.45 -9.10
N LEU A 251 1.68 27.73 -9.45
CA LEU A 251 2.28 28.16 -10.71
C LEU A 251 3.78 27.83 -10.81
N ASP A 252 4.44 27.65 -9.67
CA ASP A 252 5.87 27.36 -9.58
C ASP A 252 6.13 25.90 -9.10
N ASP A 253 5.09 25.09 -8.91
CA ASP A 253 5.20 23.70 -8.50
C ASP A 253 5.38 22.80 -9.73
N PRO A 254 6.59 22.22 -9.93
CA PRO A 254 6.87 21.42 -11.11
C PRO A 254 6.02 20.15 -11.20
N LEU A 255 5.65 19.55 -10.05
CA LEU A 255 4.80 18.37 -10.03
C LEU A 255 3.38 18.70 -10.52
N LEU A 256 2.80 19.80 -10.05
CA LEU A 256 1.47 20.21 -10.51
C LEU A 256 1.45 20.58 -11.98
N ALA A 257 2.53 21.18 -12.50
CA ALA A 257 2.68 21.47 -13.93
C ALA A 257 2.79 20.17 -14.77
N GLU A 258 3.47 19.14 -14.27
CA GLU A 258 3.56 17.82 -14.90
C GLU A 258 2.21 17.10 -14.86
N ILE A 259 1.48 17.19 -13.76
CA ILE A 259 0.11 16.64 -13.65
C ILE A 259 -0.80 17.32 -14.67
N ASP A 260 -0.74 18.66 -14.81
CA ASP A 260 -1.50 19.38 -15.82
C ASP A 260 -1.21 18.88 -17.24
N ALA A 261 0.07 18.72 -17.58
CA ALA A 261 0.47 18.21 -18.89
C ALA A 261 -0.08 16.80 -19.13
N THR A 262 0.00 15.91 -18.13
CA THR A 262 -0.49 14.53 -18.23
C THR A 262 -2.00 14.45 -18.39
N ILE A 263 -2.76 15.32 -17.69
CA ILE A 263 -4.22 15.36 -17.77
C ILE A 263 -4.66 15.93 -19.13
N ASP A 264 -4.02 17.00 -19.56
CA ASP A 264 -4.41 17.74 -20.78
C ASP A 264 -4.06 16.96 -22.07
N GLU A 265 -3.03 16.07 -22.05
CA GLU A 265 -2.71 15.18 -23.18
C GLU A 265 -3.82 14.16 -23.50
N VAL A 266 -4.63 13.77 -22.52
CA VAL A 266 -5.58 12.65 -22.62
C VAL A 266 -7.01 13.10 -22.80
N ASN A 267 -7.33 14.40 -22.58
CA ASN A 267 -8.68 14.92 -22.61
C ASN A 267 -8.87 16.08 -23.59
N ASP A 268 -9.80 15.90 -24.52
CA ASP A 268 -10.27 16.97 -25.42
C ASP A 268 -11.18 18.00 -24.70
N GLU A 269 -11.70 17.69 -23.51
CA GLU A 269 -12.52 18.59 -22.70
C GLU A 269 -11.91 18.84 -21.32
N PRO A 270 -11.85 20.10 -20.85
CA PRO A 270 -11.31 20.42 -19.54
C PRO A 270 -12.17 19.83 -18.41
N PHE A 271 -11.54 19.19 -17.45
CA PHE A 271 -12.22 18.74 -16.23
C PHE A 271 -12.84 19.92 -15.46
N VAL A 272 -14.07 19.76 -15.01
CA VAL A 272 -14.68 20.69 -14.06
C VAL A 272 -13.97 20.60 -12.71
N GLU A 273 -13.65 19.39 -12.28
CA GLU A 273 -12.89 19.10 -11.05
C GLU A 273 -12.01 17.86 -11.29
N TYR A 274 -10.73 17.94 -10.90
CA TYR A 274 -9.80 16.83 -10.89
C TYR A 274 -9.14 16.78 -9.51
N LEU A 275 -9.34 15.69 -8.78
CA LEU A 275 -8.75 15.42 -7.46
C LEU A 275 -7.65 14.40 -7.58
N SER A 276 -6.54 14.61 -6.88
CA SER A 276 -5.45 13.63 -6.76
C SER A 276 -4.68 13.82 -5.46
N GLU A 277 -3.71 12.93 -5.23
CA GLU A 277 -2.81 12.92 -4.08
C GLU A 277 -1.38 13.31 -4.47
N THR A 278 -0.65 13.95 -3.55
CA THR A 278 0.81 14.07 -3.60
C THR A 278 1.42 13.45 -2.33
N HIS A 279 2.62 12.86 -2.44
CA HIS A 279 3.12 11.85 -1.50
C HIS A 279 4.34 12.32 -0.71
N GLU A 280 4.36 13.56 -0.23
CA GLU A 280 5.53 14.17 0.43
C GLU A 280 6.08 13.34 1.59
N ALA A 281 5.18 12.70 2.37
CA ALA A 281 5.60 11.86 3.50
C ALA A 281 6.32 10.59 3.02
N ALA A 282 5.78 9.90 2.01
CA ALA A 282 6.38 8.69 1.45
C ALA A 282 7.71 8.99 0.73
N LEU A 283 7.80 10.12 0.02
CA LEU A 283 9.03 10.60 -0.60
C LEU A 283 10.11 10.89 0.45
N ALA A 284 9.76 11.60 1.53
CA ALA A 284 10.67 11.90 2.63
C ALA A 284 11.13 10.62 3.36
N PHE A 285 10.24 9.67 3.56
CA PHE A 285 10.56 8.35 4.11
C PHE A 285 11.56 7.62 3.22
N THR A 286 11.28 7.51 1.91
CA THR A 286 12.17 6.85 0.95
C THR A 286 13.55 7.48 0.92
N ARG A 287 13.64 8.83 0.88
CA ARG A 287 14.93 9.56 0.99
C ARG A 287 15.66 9.20 2.29
N THR A 288 14.94 9.14 3.41
CA THR A 288 15.53 8.80 4.71
C THR A 288 16.12 7.40 4.69
N ILE A 289 15.37 6.41 4.20
CA ILE A 289 15.82 5.02 4.13
C ILE A 289 17.02 4.88 3.18
N CYS A 290 16.94 5.46 1.99
CA CYS A 290 18.02 5.39 1.00
C CYS A 290 19.30 6.16 1.45
N THR A 291 19.14 7.23 2.25
CA THR A 291 20.28 7.93 2.85
C THR A 291 20.91 7.12 3.98
N MET A 292 20.09 6.52 4.82
CA MET A 292 20.53 5.66 5.93
C MET A 292 21.25 4.40 5.43
N LEU A 293 20.76 3.81 4.33
CA LEU A 293 21.33 2.61 3.74
C LEU A 293 22.70 2.90 3.14
N THR A 294 23.75 2.37 3.76
CA THR A 294 25.14 2.55 3.28
C THR A 294 25.64 1.36 2.48
N ARG A 295 25.04 0.16 2.66
CA ARG A 295 25.33 -1.04 1.90
C ARG A 295 24.18 -2.03 2.03
N GLY A 296 23.70 -2.62 0.93
CA GLY A 296 22.62 -3.59 0.91
C GLY A 296 21.48 -3.17 -0.01
N ALA A 297 20.25 -3.54 0.33
CA ALA A 297 19.06 -3.25 -0.47
C ALA A 297 17.88 -2.78 0.38
N ALA A 298 16.94 -2.06 -0.25
CA ALA A 298 15.64 -1.74 0.33
C ALA A 298 14.54 -2.19 -0.65
N PHE A 299 13.56 -2.96 -0.16
CA PHE A 299 12.40 -3.43 -0.91
C PHE A 299 11.15 -2.77 -0.37
N PHE A 300 10.36 -2.13 -1.23
CA PHE A 300 9.03 -1.66 -0.92
C PHE A 300 8.01 -2.38 -1.81
N ILE A 301 7.00 -2.96 -1.17
CA ILE A 301 5.91 -3.70 -1.81
C ILE A 301 4.63 -2.98 -1.44
N ASP A 302 3.96 -2.41 -2.43
CA ASP A 302 2.76 -1.61 -2.20
C ASP A 302 1.90 -1.52 -3.46
N TYR A 303 0.67 -1.06 -3.35
CA TYR A 303 -0.19 -0.88 -4.50
C TYR A 303 -0.14 0.55 -5.04
N GLY A 304 -0.10 0.66 -6.35
CA GLY A 304 0.02 1.94 -7.02
C GLY A 304 0.49 1.85 -8.46
N PHE A 305 0.93 3.00 -8.97
CA PHE A 305 1.20 3.16 -10.39
C PHE A 305 2.44 4.05 -10.63
N PRO A 306 3.09 3.92 -11.80
CA PRO A 306 3.97 4.96 -12.31
C PRO A 306 3.20 6.27 -12.50
N ARG A 307 3.88 7.41 -12.46
CA ARG A 307 3.33 8.77 -12.51
C ARG A 307 2.28 8.98 -13.60
N ARG A 308 2.59 8.57 -14.82
CA ARG A 308 1.70 8.75 -15.97
C ARG A 308 0.39 7.95 -15.84
N GLU A 309 0.44 6.78 -15.21
CA GLU A 309 -0.76 5.99 -14.92
C GLU A 309 -1.47 6.51 -13.67
N PHE A 310 -0.72 7.00 -12.68
CA PHE A 310 -1.27 7.52 -11.44
C PHE A 310 -2.12 8.76 -11.69
N TYR A 311 -1.58 9.75 -12.41
CA TYR A 311 -2.28 10.99 -12.74
C TYR A 311 -3.13 10.90 -14.02
N HIS A 312 -3.55 9.70 -14.37
CA HIS A 312 -4.37 9.49 -15.55
C HIS A 312 -5.77 10.13 -15.39
N ALA A 313 -6.30 10.67 -16.50
CA ALA A 313 -7.61 11.33 -16.57
C ALA A 313 -8.77 10.52 -15.97
N GLN A 314 -8.74 9.18 -16.08
CA GLN A 314 -9.76 8.29 -15.51
C GLN A 314 -9.72 8.21 -13.97
N ARG A 315 -8.65 8.72 -13.31
CA ARG A 315 -8.53 8.80 -11.84
C ARG A 315 -8.86 10.18 -11.30
N ALA A 316 -9.77 10.91 -11.95
CA ALA A 316 -10.15 12.27 -11.58
C ALA A 316 -10.78 12.44 -10.18
N GLN A 317 -11.00 11.35 -9.46
CA GLN A 317 -11.51 11.34 -8.08
C GLN A 317 -10.43 10.97 -7.05
N GLY A 318 -9.16 10.86 -7.47
CA GLY A 318 -8.07 10.36 -6.63
C GLY A 318 -8.13 8.85 -6.37
N THR A 319 -7.33 8.42 -5.43
CA THR A 319 -7.15 7.00 -5.06
C THR A 319 -7.43 6.73 -3.58
N LEU A 320 -7.79 7.79 -2.83
CA LEU A 320 -8.05 7.67 -1.38
C LEU A 320 -9.13 6.63 -1.10
N MET A 321 -8.82 5.68 -0.23
CA MET A 321 -9.73 4.61 0.18
C MET A 321 -9.71 4.47 1.69
N CYS A 322 -10.87 4.14 2.25
CA CYS A 322 -11.03 3.86 3.67
C CYS A 322 -11.48 2.42 3.86
N HIS A 323 -10.93 1.73 4.86
CA HIS A 323 -11.27 0.35 5.17
C HIS A 323 -11.75 0.25 6.62
N TYR A 324 -12.94 -0.33 6.79
CA TYR A 324 -13.52 -0.57 8.10
C TYR A 324 -14.25 -1.91 8.11
N ARG A 325 -13.79 -2.85 8.94
CA ARG A 325 -14.37 -4.19 9.12
C ARG A 325 -14.60 -4.93 7.80
N HIS A 326 -13.53 -5.06 6.99
CA HIS A 326 -13.51 -5.67 5.66
C HIS A 326 -14.46 -5.03 4.64
N ARG A 327 -14.81 -3.77 4.83
CA ARG A 327 -15.58 -2.98 3.87
C ARG A 327 -14.82 -1.74 3.47
N SER A 328 -14.75 -1.49 2.16
CA SER A 328 -14.15 -0.28 1.61
C SER A 328 -15.21 0.81 1.41
N HIS A 329 -14.84 2.07 1.63
CA HIS A 329 -15.68 3.23 1.39
C HIS A 329 -14.83 4.50 1.20
N GLY A 330 -15.44 5.57 0.72
CA GLY A 330 -14.75 6.84 0.40
C GLY A 330 -14.87 7.95 1.46
N ASP A 331 -15.38 7.69 2.68
CA ASP A 331 -15.56 8.72 3.70
C ASP A 331 -14.46 8.64 4.78
N PRO A 332 -13.40 9.49 4.71
CA PRO A 332 -12.32 9.48 5.69
C PRO A 332 -12.75 10.03 7.06
N PHE A 333 -13.94 10.64 7.17
CA PHE A 333 -14.44 11.25 8.38
C PHE A 333 -15.29 10.31 9.24
N LEU A 334 -15.63 9.13 8.72
CA LEU A 334 -16.38 8.13 9.45
C LEU A 334 -15.50 7.53 10.56
N TYR A 335 -15.95 7.59 11.80
CA TYR A 335 -15.28 7.00 12.96
C TYR A 335 -13.76 7.24 13.01
N PRO A 336 -13.25 8.49 13.08
CA PRO A 336 -11.82 8.77 13.09
C PRO A 336 -11.07 7.93 14.12
N GLY A 337 -9.97 7.31 13.70
CA GLY A 337 -9.16 6.41 14.52
C GLY A 337 -9.64 4.95 14.56
N LEU A 338 -10.77 4.61 13.91
CA LEU A 338 -11.29 3.24 13.86
C LEU A 338 -11.27 2.63 12.46
N GLN A 339 -10.88 3.37 11.45
CA GLN A 339 -10.76 2.93 10.07
C GLN A 339 -9.36 3.18 9.54
N ASP A 340 -8.91 2.36 8.62
CA ASP A 340 -7.72 2.64 7.83
C ASP A 340 -8.03 3.67 6.75
N ILE A 341 -7.05 4.48 6.42
CA ILE A 341 -7.13 5.48 5.35
C ILE A 341 -5.86 5.32 4.53
N THR A 342 -6.01 4.93 3.28
CA THR A 342 -4.90 4.64 2.39
C THR A 342 -5.03 5.40 1.07
N ALA A 343 -3.92 5.54 0.36
CA ALA A 343 -3.88 6.04 -1.01
C ALA A 343 -2.93 5.19 -1.84
N HIS A 344 -3.17 5.03 -3.13
CA HIS A 344 -2.22 4.36 -4.00
C HIS A 344 -0.89 5.11 -4.03
N VAL A 345 0.20 4.39 -4.23
CA VAL A 345 1.56 4.96 -4.26
C VAL A 345 1.90 5.44 -5.68
N GLU A 346 2.44 6.66 -5.80
CA GLU A 346 3.04 7.17 -7.03
C GLU A 346 4.52 6.73 -7.08
N PHE A 347 4.79 5.66 -7.81
CA PHE A 347 6.09 4.98 -7.78
C PHE A 347 7.22 5.72 -8.51
N SER A 348 6.91 6.61 -9.46
CA SER A 348 7.97 7.40 -10.10
C SER A 348 8.60 8.38 -9.12
N GLY A 349 7.80 9.06 -8.29
CA GLY A 349 8.32 9.91 -7.23
C GLY A 349 9.10 9.12 -6.18
N ILE A 350 8.66 7.89 -5.84
CA ILE A 350 9.43 7.00 -4.95
C ILE A 350 10.79 6.66 -5.56
N ALA A 351 10.85 6.34 -6.86
CA ALA A 351 12.10 6.06 -7.57
C ALA A 351 13.04 7.27 -7.60
N GLU A 352 12.49 8.45 -7.91
CA GLU A 352 13.21 9.74 -7.88
C GLU A 352 13.78 10.01 -6.49
N ALA A 353 12.95 9.90 -5.45
CA ALA A 353 13.36 10.14 -4.07
C ALA A 353 14.50 9.22 -3.61
N GLY A 354 14.49 7.95 -4.02
CA GLY A 354 15.55 6.99 -3.71
C GLY A 354 16.85 7.27 -4.46
N THR A 355 16.76 7.58 -5.75
CA THR A 355 17.93 7.86 -6.60
C THR A 355 18.56 9.22 -6.27
N GLU A 356 17.78 10.25 -5.98
CA GLU A 356 18.27 11.54 -5.46
C GLU A 356 19.01 11.38 -4.14
N ALA A 357 18.59 10.46 -3.27
CA ALA A 357 19.29 10.11 -2.04
C ALA A 357 20.59 9.31 -2.30
N GLY A 358 20.91 9.01 -3.57
CA GLY A 358 22.11 8.34 -4.04
C GLY A 358 22.08 6.84 -3.92
N ALA A 359 20.91 6.20 -3.86
CA ALA A 359 20.74 4.76 -4.03
C ALA A 359 20.57 4.42 -5.53
N ASP A 360 20.97 3.21 -5.92
CA ASP A 360 20.73 2.68 -7.25
C ASP A 360 19.36 2.01 -7.30
N LEU A 361 18.58 2.24 -8.36
CA LEU A 361 17.32 1.54 -8.59
C LEU A 361 17.65 0.13 -9.09
N LEU A 362 17.37 -0.91 -8.27
CA LEU A 362 17.58 -2.31 -8.63
C LEU A 362 16.53 -2.87 -9.59
N GLY A 363 15.30 -2.36 -9.53
CA GLY A 363 14.21 -2.76 -10.38
C GLY A 363 12.84 -2.33 -9.86
N PHE A 364 11.87 -2.35 -10.79
CA PHE A 364 10.46 -2.07 -10.54
C PHE A 364 9.60 -3.03 -11.38
N THR A 365 8.66 -3.73 -10.74
CA THR A 365 7.79 -4.69 -11.45
C THR A 365 6.49 -4.94 -10.70
N SER A 366 5.52 -5.64 -11.31
CA SER A 366 4.34 -6.08 -10.59
C SER A 366 4.64 -7.19 -9.57
N GLN A 367 3.86 -7.28 -8.51
CA GLN A 367 4.01 -8.33 -7.49
C GLN A 367 3.97 -9.72 -8.11
N ALA A 368 3.04 -9.96 -9.04
CA ALA A 368 2.93 -11.26 -9.72
C ALA A 368 4.25 -11.63 -10.40
N ARG A 369 4.83 -10.69 -11.15
CA ARG A 369 6.08 -10.94 -11.86
C ARG A 369 7.23 -11.16 -10.90
N PHE A 370 7.34 -10.33 -9.88
CA PHE A 370 8.35 -10.47 -8.82
C PHE A 370 8.29 -11.83 -8.14
N LEU A 371 7.09 -12.24 -7.69
CA LEU A 371 6.91 -13.52 -7.00
C LEU A 371 7.15 -14.71 -7.92
N MET A 372 6.73 -14.63 -9.19
CA MET A 372 7.04 -15.69 -10.19
C MET A 372 8.54 -15.83 -10.41
N ASN A 373 9.26 -14.74 -10.62
CA ASN A 373 10.71 -14.75 -10.79
C ASN A 373 11.44 -15.24 -9.52
N ALA A 374 10.88 -14.93 -8.34
CA ALA A 374 11.40 -15.43 -7.06
C ALA A 374 11.00 -16.89 -6.77
N GLY A 375 10.20 -17.55 -7.63
CA GLY A 375 9.88 -18.97 -7.59
C GLY A 375 8.74 -19.36 -6.66
N ILE A 376 7.67 -18.56 -6.58
CA ILE A 376 6.47 -18.91 -5.80
C ILE A 376 5.78 -20.17 -6.32
N THR A 377 5.83 -20.42 -7.63
CA THR A 377 5.28 -21.62 -8.25
C THR A 377 6.04 -22.88 -7.86
N ASP A 378 7.36 -22.79 -7.72
CA ASP A 378 8.19 -23.90 -7.22
C ASP A 378 7.84 -24.20 -5.76
N ALA A 379 7.75 -23.15 -4.93
CA ALA A 379 7.39 -23.27 -3.52
C ALA A 379 5.98 -23.89 -3.33
N LEU A 380 5.03 -23.59 -4.23
CA LEU A 380 3.73 -24.26 -4.24
C LEU A 380 3.83 -25.71 -4.67
N SER A 381 4.67 -26.01 -5.67
CA SER A 381 4.86 -27.38 -6.21
C SER A 381 5.55 -28.31 -5.21
N ASP A 382 6.29 -27.77 -4.25
CA ASP A 382 6.91 -28.52 -3.16
C ASP A 382 5.88 -29.06 -2.12
N LEU A 383 4.63 -28.54 -2.16
CA LEU A 383 3.56 -29.04 -1.32
C LEU A 383 2.93 -30.29 -1.93
N ASP A 384 2.62 -31.29 -1.07
CA ASP A 384 1.93 -32.49 -1.49
C ASP A 384 0.48 -32.18 -1.96
N PRO A 385 0.15 -32.32 -3.25
CA PRO A 385 -1.19 -32.03 -3.76
C PRO A 385 -2.27 -33.00 -3.25
N THR A 386 -1.88 -34.15 -2.65
CA THR A 386 -2.81 -35.11 -2.04
C THR A 386 -3.24 -34.69 -0.64
N ASP A 387 -2.45 -33.83 0.04
CA ASP A 387 -2.88 -33.15 1.27
C ASP A 387 -3.73 -31.91 0.94
N ALA A 388 -4.99 -32.15 0.58
CA ALA A 388 -5.94 -31.10 0.20
C ALA A 388 -6.10 -30.01 1.28
N ARG A 389 -5.90 -30.32 2.57
CA ARG A 389 -6.03 -29.35 3.67
C ARG A 389 -4.93 -28.31 3.67
N ARG A 390 -3.75 -28.66 3.21
CA ARG A 390 -2.59 -27.76 3.10
C ARG A 390 -2.48 -27.15 1.70
N PHE A 391 -2.69 -27.97 0.66
CA PHE A 391 -2.49 -27.56 -0.72
C PHE A 391 -3.53 -26.55 -1.19
N LEU A 392 -4.85 -26.81 -0.99
CA LEU A 392 -5.90 -25.95 -1.52
C LEU A 392 -5.87 -24.51 -0.97
N PRO A 393 -5.71 -24.27 0.35
CA PRO A 393 -5.57 -22.90 0.84
C PRO A 393 -4.31 -22.20 0.30
N ALA A 394 -3.20 -22.92 0.17
CA ALA A 394 -1.96 -22.37 -0.38
C ALA A 394 -2.11 -22.01 -1.86
N ALA A 395 -2.73 -22.89 -2.66
CA ALA A 395 -2.98 -22.65 -4.07
C ALA A 395 -3.91 -21.45 -4.30
N ASN A 396 -5.00 -21.35 -3.52
CA ASN A 396 -5.91 -20.21 -3.57
C ASN A 396 -5.21 -18.89 -3.20
N ALA A 397 -4.38 -18.91 -2.16
CA ALA A 397 -3.61 -17.72 -1.77
C ALA A 397 -2.59 -17.32 -2.86
N VAL A 398 -1.87 -18.28 -3.44
CA VAL A 398 -0.95 -18.02 -4.57
C VAL A 398 -1.72 -17.47 -5.76
N GLN A 399 -2.90 -18.00 -6.07
CA GLN A 399 -3.75 -17.47 -7.13
C GLN A 399 -4.08 -16.00 -6.88
N LYS A 400 -4.50 -15.61 -5.66
CA LYS A 400 -4.80 -14.22 -5.30
C LYS A 400 -3.57 -13.31 -5.42
N LEU A 401 -2.42 -13.79 -4.94
CA LEU A 401 -1.15 -13.03 -5.01
C LEU A 401 -0.68 -12.78 -6.45
N LEU A 402 -1.01 -13.68 -7.39
CA LEU A 402 -0.58 -13.62 -8.79
C LEU A 402 -1.65 -13.10 -9.76
N SER A 403 -2.93 -13.12 -9.39
CA SER A 403 -4.02 -12.71 -10.27
C SER A 403 -3.94 -11.22 -10.59
N GLU A 404 -4.02 -10.88 -11.87
CA GLU A 404 -4.09 -9.49 -12.34
C GLU A 404 -5.35 -8.78 -11.83
N ALA A 405 -6.43 -9.53 -11.65
CA ALA A 405 -7.71 -9.00 -11.15
C ALA A 405 -7.72 -8.72 -9.64
N GLU A 406 -6.71 -9.21 -8.90
CA GLU A 406 -6.59 -9.06 -7.45
C GLU A 406 -5.29 -8.31 -7.10
N MET A 407 -4.32 -8.98 -6.48
CA MET A 407 -3.11 -8.31 -5.99
C MET A 407 -1.97 -8.29 -7.01
N GLY A 408 -1.99 -9.19 -8.00
CA GLY A 408 -0.81 -9.48 -8.82
C GLY A 408 -0.33 -8.31 -9.68
N GLU A 409 -1.25 -7.53 -10.28
CA GLU A 409 -0.89 -6.38 -11.09
C GLU A 409 -0.97 -5.07 -10.32
N LEU A 410 -1.95 -4.89 -9.43
CA LEU A 410 -2.13 -3.67 -8.66
C LEU A 410 -0.95 -3.40 -7.74
N PHE A 411 -0.46 -4.45 -7.05
CA PHE A 411 0.73 -4.35 -6.23
C PHE A 411 2.00 -4.32 -7.09
N LYS A 412 2.93 -3.49 -6.68
CA LYS A 412 4.24 -3.29 -7.29
C LYS A 412 5.33 -3.57 -6.27
N VAL A 413 6.49 -3.96 -6.79
CA VAL A 413 7.71 -4.08 -6.00
C VAL A 413 8.74 -3.14 -6.61
N ILE A 414 9.24 -2.21 -5.80
CA ILE A 414 10.38 -1.38 -6.13
C ILE A 414 11.53 -1.71 -5.18
N ALA A 415 12.74 -1.79 -5.71
CA ALA A 415 13.91 -2.04 -4.90
C ALA A 415 15.05 -1.08 -5.22
N PHE A 416 15.75 -0.67 -4.17
CA PHE A 416 16.93 0.18 -4.20
C PHE A 416 18.14 -0.57 -3.64
N SER A 417 19.36 -0.17 -4.03
CA SER A 417 20.58 -0.73 -3.48
C SER A 417 21.70 0.26 -3.27
N ARG A 418 22.67 -0.18 -2.50
CA ARG A 418 24.02 0.40 -2.44
C ARG A 418 25.05 -0.73 -2.39
N GLY A 419 25.96 -0.74 -3.38
CA GLY A 419 27.02 -1.73 -3.47
C GLY A 419 26.53 -3.13 -3.78
N ILE A 420 25.49 -3.25 -4.62
CA ILE A 420 25.07 -4.46 -5.32
C ILE A 420 25.15 -4.13 -6.81
N ASP A 421 26.05 -4.80 -7.53
CA ASP A 421 26.30 -4.53 -8.94
C ASP A 421 25.45 -5.44 -9.86
N ASP A 422 24.94 -6.55 -9.34
CA ASP A 422 24.20 -7.55 -10.09
C ASP A 422 22.68 -7.33 -10.00
N THR A 423 21.99 -7.64 -11.10
CA THR A 423 20.52 -7.67 -11.11
C THR A 423 20.00 -8.81 -10.24
N LEU A 424 19.06 -8.52 -9.36
CA LEU A 424 18.41 -9.56 -8.57
C LEU A 424 17.51 -10.44 -9.44
N ALA A 425 17.55 -11.75 -9.20
CA ALA A 425 16.79 -12.74 -9.96
C ALA A 425 15.27 -12.40 -9.99
N ALA A 426 14.74 -11.79 -8.92
CA ALA A 426 13.35 -11.38 -8.84
C ALA A 426 12.96 -10.28 -9.86
N PHE A 427 13.92 -9.56 -10.44
CA PHE A 427 13.71 -8.56 -11.51
C PHE A 427 14.23 -9.01 -12.87
N SER A 428 14.67 -10.26 -13.03
CA SER A 428 15.30 -10.78 -14.26
C SER A 428 14.38 -10.76 -15.49
N SER A 429 13.06 -10.75 -15.31
CA SER A 429 12.10 -10.59 -16.40
C SER A 429 10.93 -9.71 -15.98
N GLY A 430 10.40 -8.93 -16.94
CA GLY A 430 9.26 -8.03 -16.69
C GLY A 430 9.59 -6.85 -15.78
N ASP A 431 10.85 -6.45 -15.71
CA ASP A 431 11.24 -5.17 -15.11
C ASP A 431 10.65 -4.02 -15.90
N ARG A 432 10.00 -3.11 -15.19
CA ARG A 432 9.28 -1.95 -15.72
C ARG A 432 9.91 -0.62 -15.28
N SER A 433 11.15 -0.60 -14.84
CA SER A 433 11.84 0.63 -14.39
C SER A 433 11.83 1.73 -15.45
N HIS A 434 11.70 1.36 -16.73
CA HIS A 434 11.55 2.30 -17.85
C HIS A 434 10.21 3.05 -17.89
N THR A 435 9.25 2.67 -17.06
CA THR A 435 7.92 3.34 -16.96
C THR A 435 7.85 4.37 -15.82
N LEU A 436 8.89 4.42 -14.99
CA LEU A 436 8.99 5.34 -13.85
C LEU A 436 9.38 6.76 -14.26
#